data_8fc5a05cf159667be2964f9815f12578
#
_entry.id   8fc5a05cf159667be2964f9815f12578
#
_cell.length_a   1.000
_cell.length_b   1.000
_cell.length_c   1.000
_cell.angle_alpha   90.00
_cell.angle_beta   90.00
_cell.angle_gamma   90.00
#
_symmetry.space_group_name_H-M   'P 1'
#
loop_
_entity.id
_entity.type
_entity.pdbx_description
1 polymer ?
#
loop_
_entity_poly.entity_id
_entity_poly.type
_entity_poly.pdbx_seq_one_letter_code
_entity_poly.pdbx_strand_id
1 'polypeptide(L)'
;MQDQVSTDDESDESDESDESDDSDEVPNTVADEVDILHCTICLEEFPETEIVEVPCGHDLCKPCIIWCVERAIAQETLFPPKCCQHEIPIEVNSFLSHDLVDRFEQKRLEYETVNRTYCSNQRCLKFIPPFCIDDDDAICNDCGNVTCATCRAAAHAGPCVSDPETLGLLALAEREGWKRCTKCGRMIELSLGCNSMRKLMLGRTTMSIF
;
A
#
# COMPACT_ATOMS: atom_id res chain seq x y z
N MET A 1 -50.04 44.35 -46.83
CA MET A 1 -50.06 45.75 -46.47
C MET A 1 -48.64 46.04 -46.00
N GLN A 2 -47.84 46.46 -46.97
CA GLN A 2 -47.53 47.81 -47.32
C GLN A 2 -46.71 48.51 -46.23
N ASP A 3 -45.59 49.11 -46.41
CA ASP A 3 -44.79 49.60 -47.55
C ASP A 3 -43.50 50.13 -46.91
N GLN A 4 -42.31 49.85 -47.50
CA GLN A 4 -41.52 50.80 -48.25
C GLN A 4 -41.18 52.10 -47.46
N VAL A 5 -39.99 52.73 -47.51
CA VAL A 5 -39.04 53.01 -48.58
C VAL A 5 -37.79 53.69 -47.93
N SER A 6 -36.60 53.38 -48.42
CA SER A 6 -35.48 54.23 -48.87
C SER A 6 -35.26 55.58 -48.19
N THR A 7 -34.06 56.02 -48.00
CA THR A 7 -33.07 56.51 -48.97
C THR A 7 -31.75 56.87 -48.27
N ASP A 8 -30.67 56.45 -48.89
CA ASP A 8 -29.47 57.15 -49.27
C ASP A 8 -29.19 58.56 -48.69
N ASP A 9 -28.00 58.77 -48.17
CA ASP A 9 -27.12 59.76 -48.74
C ASP A 9 -25.68 59.63 -48.27
N GLU A 10 -24.82 59.86 -49.21
CA GLU A 10 -23.37 59.83 -49.16
C GLU A 10 -22.80 61.12 -48.60
N SER A 11 -21.58 61.07 -48.08
CA SER A 11 -20.41 61.97 -48.31
C SER A 11 -19.47 61.81 -47.10
N ASP A 12 -18.30 61.34 -47.29
CA ASP A 12 -17.07 61.86 -47.92
C ASP A 12 -16.18 62.61 -46.91
N GLU A 13 -14.91 62.19 -47.05
CA GLU A 13 -13.63 62.86 -46.76
C GLU A 13 -12.99 62.80 -45.36
N SER A 14 -11.91 62.02 -45.36
CA SER A 14 -10.50 62.38 -45.04
C SER A 14 -10.20 63.10 -43.74
N ASP A 15 -9.33 62.51 -42.90
CA ASP A 15 -7.96 62.99 -42.80
C ASP A 15 -7.17 62.17 -41.76
N GLU A 16 -6.06 61.69 -42.23
CA GLU A 16 -4.71 61.69 -41.70
C GLU A 16 -4.42 61.37 -40.22
N SER A 17 -3.62 60.23 -40.09
CA SER A 17 -2.42 60.14 -39.30
C SER A 17 -2.44 60.50 -37.82
N ASP A 18 -2.31 59.39 -36.99
CA ASP A 18 -1.29 59.40 -35.94
C ASP A 18 -0.76 57.96 -35.72
N GLU A 19 0.45 57.79 -36.16
CA GLU A 19 1.24 56.60 -35.81
C GLU A 19 1.61 56.73 -34.32
N SER A 20 0.86 56.06 -33.47
CA SER A 20 1.30 55.71 -32.11
C SER A 20 1.81 54.30 -32.17
N ASP A 21 3.13 54.21 -32.28
CA ASP A 21 3.93 53.02 -32.00
C ASP A 21 3.74 52.66 -30.51
N ASP A 22 2.65 51.97 -30.22
CA ASP A 22 2.45 51.33 -28.92
C ASP A 22 3.09 49.93 -29.02
N SER A 23 4.35 49.93 -28.67
CA SER A 23 5.08 48.70 -28.39
C SER A 23 4.40 47.99 -27.23
N ASP A 24 3.38 47.16 -27.54
CA ASP A 24 2.87 46.18 -26.64
C ASP A 24 4.01 45.19 -26.33
N GLU A 25 4.77 45.53 -25.29
CA GLU A 25 5.59 44.62 -24.57
C GLU A 25 4.68 43.53 -24.04
N VAL A 26 4.47 42.47 -24.82
CA VAL A 26 3.92 41.20 -24.33
C VAL A 26 4.83 40.79 -23.18
N PRO A 27 4.34 40.70 -21.93
CA PRO A 27 5.12 40.16 -20.87
C PRO A 27 5.46 38.74 -21.30
N ASN A 28 6.73 38.51 -21.54
CA ASN A 28 7.29 37.16 -21.71
C ASN A 28 7.09 36.42 -20.39
N THR A 29 5.88 35.88 -20.21
CA THR A 29 5.66 34.86 -19.18
C THR A 29 6.48 33.69 -19.63
N VAL A 30 7.67 33.54 -19.02
CA VAL A 30 8.38 32.28 -18.96
C VAL A 30 7.37 31.31 -18.36
N ALA A 31 6.67 30.57 -19.23
CA ALA A 31 5.98 29.38 -18.80
C ALA A 31 7.10 28.52 -18.21
N ASP A 32 7.05 28.24 -16.89
CA ASP A 32 7.88 27.24 -16.27
C ASP A 32 7.70 25.97 -17.11
N GLU A 33 8.72 25.61 -17.88
CA GLU A 33 8.73 24.35 -18.63
C GLU A 33 8.76 23.26 -17.56
N VAL A 34 7.58 22.70 -17.26
CA VAL A 34 7.48 21.58 -16.35
C VAL A 34 8.02 20.36 -17.07
N ASP A 35 9.11 19.81 -16.59
CA ASP A 35 9.67 18.58 -17.14
C ASP A 35 8.65 17.45 -17.03
N ILE A 36 8.45 16.76 -18.15
CA ILE A 36 7.54 15.61 -18.25
C ILE A 36 8.36 14.34 -18.15
N LEU A 37 8.01 13.49 -17.19
CA LEU A 37 8.66 12.21 -16.92
C LEU A 37 7.69 11.04 -17.14
N HIS A 38 8.25 9.85 -17.43
CA HIS A 38 7.47 8.64 -17.65
C HIS A 38 7.46 7.75 -16.41
N CYS A 39 6.29 7.34 -15.95
CA CYS A 39 6.17 6.35 -14.90
C CYS A 39 6.57 4.95 -15.43
N THR A 40 7.53 4.30 -14.77
CA THR A 40 8.00 2.96 -15.16
C THR A 40 6.94 1.85 -15.07
N ILE A 41 5.89 2.04 -14.25
CA ILE A 41 4.85 1.01 -14.02
C ILE A 41 3.70 1.14 -15.03
N CYS A 42 3.09 2.33 -15.17
CA CYS A 42 1.95 2.53 -16.08
C CYS A 42 2.38 3.01 -17.47
N LEU A 43 3.61 3.47 -17.63
CA LEU A 43 4.19 4.02 -18.87
C LEU A 43 3.51 5.31 -19.34
N GLU A 44 2.74 5.96 -18.47
CA GLU A 44 2.11 7.24 -18.73
C GLU A 44 3.02 8.40 -18.36
N GLU A 45 2.78 9.56 -18.95
CA GLU A 45 3.51 10.81 -18.76
C GLU A 45 2.91 11.61 -17.62
N PHE A 46 3.78 12.16 -16.76
CA PHE A 46 3.40 13.00 -15.63
C PHE A 46 4.38 14.17 -15.49
N PRO A 47 3.93 15.32 -14.96
CA PRO A 47 4.86 16.36 -14.55
C PRO A 47 5.79 15.87 -13.44
N GLU A 48 7.02 16.37 -13.40
CA GLU A 48 8.03 16.01 -12.38
C GLU A 48 7.47 16.10 -10.96
N THR A 49 6.56 17.04 -10.69
CA THR A 49 5.91 17.20 -9.38
C THR A 49 5.01 16.03 -8.96
N GLU A 50 4.61 15.17 -9.88
CA GLU A 50 3.77 13.98 -9.66
C GLU A 50 4.54 12.66 -9.81
N ILE A 51 5.85 12.75 -9.96
CA ILE A 51 6.78 11.62 -10.09
C ILE A 51 7.75 11.61 -8.90
N VAL A 52 8.12 10.43 -8.49
CA VAL A 52 9.19 10.19 -7.49
C VAL A 52 10.17 9.19 -8.05
N GLU A 53 11.44 9.55 -8.04
CA GLU A 53 12.52 8.61 -8.28
C GLU A 53 12.70 7.72 -7.05
N VAL A 54 12.60 6.41 -7.25
CA VAL A 54 12.83 5.42 -6.19
C VAL A 54 14.30 4.95 -6.17
N PRO A 55 14.78 4.32 -5.07
CA PRO A 55 16.21 4.01 -4.86
C PRO A 55 16.90 3.21 -5.96
N CYS A 56 16.18 2.60 -6.87
CA CYS A 56 16.73 1.91 -8.05
C CYS A 56 16.85 2.79 -9.30
N GLY A 57 16.56 4.09 -9.20
CA GLY A 57 16.63 5.03 -10.33
C GLY A 57 15.43 4.95 -11.29
N HIS A 58 14.31 4.35 -10.87
CA HIS A 58 13.08 4.33 -11.65
C HIS A 58 12.12 5.41 -11.15
N ASP A 59 11.41 6.01 -12.11
CA ASP A 59 10.38 7.02 -11.86
C ASP A 59 9.01 6.38 -11.70
N LEU A 60 8.33 6.69 -10.60
CA LEU A 60 6.99 6.18 -10.30
C LEU A 60 6.03 7.34 -10.04
N CYS A 61 4.86 7.30 -10.69
CA CYS A 61 3.80 8.26 -10.43
C CYS A 61 3.07 7.96 -9.11
N LYS A 62 2.45 8.97 -8.53
CA LYS A 62 1.68 8.88 -7.29
C LYS A 62 0.65 7.74 -7.27
N PRO A 63 -0.22 7.56 -8.30
CA PRO A 63 -1.15 6.43 -8.33
C PRO A 63 -0.46 5.06 -8.25
N CYS A 64 0.66 4.89 -8.94
CA CYS A 64 1.40 3.62 -8.95
C CYS A 64 2.08 3.32 -7.62
N ILE A 65 2.62 4.33 -6.93
CA ILE A 65 3.16 4.15 -5.57
C ILE A 65 2.05 3.74 -4.61
N ILE A 66 0.91 4.45 -4.60
CA ILE A 66 -0.25 4.11 -3.77
C ILE A 66 -0.68 2.66 -4.02
N TRP A 67 -0.82 2.26 -5.29
CA TRP A 67 -1.18 0.91 -5.67
C TRP A 67 -0.18 -0.15 -5.15
N CYS A 68 1.13 0.11 -5.26
CA CYS A 68 2.17 -0.78 -4.71
C CYS A 68 2.04 -0.95 -3.20
N VAL A 69 1.81 0.15 -2.47
CA VAL A 69 1.65 0.14 -1.01
C VAL A 69 0.39 -0.62 -0.60
N GLU A 70 -0.75 -0.36 -1.23
CA GLU A 70 -2.01 -1.05 -0.93
C GLU A 70 -1.92 -2.56 -1.20
N ARG A 71 -1.27 -2.95 -2.29
CA ARG A 71 -1.02 -4.37 -2.57
C ARG A 71 -0.11 -5.02 -1.55
N ALA A 72 0.93 -4.33 -1.09
CA ALA A 72 1.80 -4.83 -0.04
C ALA A 72 1.05 -4.96 1.30
N ILE A 73 0.16 -4.03 1.65
CA ILE A 73 -0.73 -4.13 2.81
C ILE A 73 -1.65 -5.35 2.71
N ALA A 74 -2.20 -5.61 1.52
CA ALA A 74 -3.14 -6.71 1.31
C ALA A 74 -2.47 -8.09 1.25
N GLN A 75 -1.21 -8.17 0.80
CA GLN A 75 -0.51 -9.43 0.53
C GLN A 75 0.87 -9.47 1.16
N GLU A 76 1.04 -10.28 2.20
CA GLU A 76 2.32 -10.43 2.91
C GLU A 76 3.50 -10.82 1.99
N THR A 77 3.24 -11.53 0.89
CA THR A 77 4.27 -11.95 -0.06
C THR A 77 4.85 -10.79 -0.89
N LEU A 78 4.13 -9.68 -0.97
CA LEU A 78 4.55 -8.47 -1.65
C LEU A 78 5.12 -7.41 -0.68
N PHE A 79 5.16 -7.73 0.61
CA PHE A 79 5.65 -6.83 1.64
C PHE A 79 7.15 -7.02 1.91
N PRO A 80 7.92 -5.94 2.09
CA PRO A 80 7.58 -4.54 1.80
C PRO A 80 7.49 -4.26 0.30
N PRO A 81 6.82 -3.17 -0.14
CA PRO A 81 6.74 -2.85 -1.56
C PRO A 81 8.12 -2.55 -2.13
N LYS A 82 8.40 -3.07 -3.32
CA LYS A 82 9.73 -3.01 -3.94
C LYS A 82 9.65 -2.65 -5.41
N CYS A 83 10.65 -1.88 -5.85
CA CYS A 83 10.97 -1.71 -7.25
C CYS A 83 12.37 -2.28 -7.49
N CYS A 84 12.55 -3.16 -8.48
CA CYS A 84 13.83 -3.82 -8.77
C CYS A 84 14.55 -4.40 -7.53
N GLN A 85 13.82 -4.99 -6.61
CA GLN A 85 14.29 -5.54 -5.32
C GLN A 85 14.73 -4.50 -4.27
N HIS A 86 14.73 -3.20 -4.58
CA HIS A 86 14.91 -2.12 -3.61
C HIS A 86 13.57 -1.73 -3.01
N GLU A 87 13.55 -1.52 -1.70
CA GLU A 87 12.34 -1.10 -0.99
C GLU A 87 11.97 0.33 -1.38
N ILE A 88 10.68 0.56 -1.63
CA ILE A 88 10.14 1.89 -1.86
C ILE A 88 9.99 2.58 -0.50
N PRO A 89 10.61 3.75 -0.28
CA PRO A 89 10.47 4.49 0.97
C PRO A 89 9.01 4.89 1.20
N ILE A 90 8.48 4.56 2.38
CA ILE A 90 7.08 4.85 2.75
C ILE A 90 7.10 5.89 3.87
N GLU A 91 6.91 7.14 3.48
CA GLU A 91 6.88 8.28 4.39
C GLU A 91 5.69 9.18 4.04
N VAL A 92 5.18 9.89 5.05
CA VAL A 92 4.14 10.90 4.82
C VAL A 92 4.72 12.04 4.01
N ASN A 93 4.14 12.26 2.84
CA ASN A 93 4.55 13.32 1.91
C ASN A 93 3.36 13.72 1.02
N SER A 94 3.62 14.48 -0.03
CA SER A 94 2.58 14.86 -1.02
C SER A 94 1.97 13.67 -1.77
N PHE A 95 2.64 12.52 -1.79
CA PHE A 95 2.22 11.30 -2.49
C PHE A 95 1.42 10.36 -1.59
N LEU A 96 1.81 10.22 -0.32
CA LEU A 96 1.23 9.27 0.62
C LEU A 96 0.54 9.99 1.78
N SER A 97 -0.73 9.68 1.99
CA SER A 97 -1.50 10.23 3.11
C SER A 97 -1.10 9.58 4.44
N HIS A 98 -1.36 10.28 5.55
CA HIS A 98 -1.17 9.75 6.90
C HIS A 98 -1.89 8.40 7.10
N ASP A 99 -3.16 8.30 6.67
CA ASP A 99 -3.94 7.06 6.80
C ASP A 99 -3.26 5.86 6.12
N LEU A 100 -2.76 6.06 4.90
CA LEU A 100 -2.10 4.98 4.16
C LEU A 100 -0.78 4.56 4.82
N VAL A 101 0.00 5.53 5.29
CA VAL A 101 1.25 5.26 6.02
C VAL A 101 0.97 4.56 7.35
N ASP A 102 -0.02 4.99 8.12
CA ASP A 102 -0.42 4.35 9.37
C ASP A 102 -0.87 2.90 9.15
N ARG A 103 -1.67 2.65 8.12
CA ARG A 103 -2.07 1.29 7.73
C ARG A 103 -0.88 0.42 7.32
N PHE A 104 0.08 1.00 6.61
CA PHE A 104 1.30 0.31 6.22
C PHE A 104 2.15 -0.05 7.44
N GLU A 105 2.34 0.88 8.39
CA GLU A 105 3.11 0.65 9.61
C GLU A 105 2.46 -0.41 10.51
N GLN A 106 1.13 -0.41 10.64
CA GLN A 106 0.40 -1.47 11.34
C GLN A 106 0.64 -2.84 10.70
N LYS A 107 0.64 -2.91 9.38
CA LYS A 107 0.94 -4.15 8.66
C LYS A 107 2.41 -4.54 8.74
N ARG A 108 3.32 -3.59 8.76
CA ARG A 108 4.75 -3.84 8.99
C ARG A 108 4.96 -4.51 10.34
N LEU A 109 4.38 -3.94 11.40
CA LEU A 109 4.44 -4.52 12.74
C LEU A 109 3.88 -5.95 12.77
N GLU A 110 2.74 -6.19 12.13
CA GLU A 110 2.16 -7.53 12.02
C GLU A 110 3.09 -8.50 11.27
N TYR A 111 3.62 -8.10 10.12
CA TYR A 111 4.41 -8.98 9.26
C TYR A 111 5.81 -9.26 9.80
N GLU A 112 6.38 -8.35 10.57
CA GLU A 112 7.68 -8.51 11.25
C GLU A 112 7.57 -9.27 12.58
N THR A 113 6.38 -9.30 13.18
CA THR A 113 6.18 -9.99 14.46
C THR A 113 6.32 -11.50 14.30
N VAL A 114 7.19 -12.07 15.10
CA VAL A 114 7.33 -13.52 15.25
C VAL A 114 6.25 -14.03 16.21
N ASN A 115 5.63 -15.20 15.90
CA ASN A 115 4.56 -15.77 16.71
C ASN A 115 3.36 -14.84 16.92
N ARG A 116 2.83 -14.30 15.83
CA ARG A 116 1.69 -13.37 15.83
C ARG A 116 0.51 -13.90 16.64
N THR A 117 -0.07 -13.04 17.46
CA THR A 117 -1.30 -13.31 18.18
C THR A 117 -2.45 -12.53 17.55
N TYR A 118 -3.58 -13.20 17.35
CA TYR A 118 -4.79 -12.61 16.80
C TYR A 118 -5.92 -12.72 17.81
N CYS A 119 -6.84 -11.78 17.76
CA CYS A 119 -7.99 -11.77 18.64
C CYS A 119 -8.81 -13.07 18.50
N SER A 120 -9.09 -13.73 19.61
CA SER A 120 -9.89 -14.96 19.65
C SER A 120 -11.38 -14.73 19.37
N ASN A 121 -11.85 -13.48 19.39
CA ASN A 121 -13.21 -13.13 19.00
C ASN A 121 -13.40 -13.34 17.49
N GLN A 122 -14.22 -14.31 17.12
CA GLN A 122 -14.52 -14.72 15.75
C GLN A 122 -15.02 -13.59 14.83
N ARG A 123 -15.57 -12.51 15.43
CA ARG A 123 -16.06 -11.36 14.65
C ARG A 123 -14.99 -10.28 14.46
N CYS A 124 -13.88 -10.36 15.19
CA CYS A 124 -12.80 -9.37 15.17
C CYS A 124 -11.59 -9.88 14.41
N LEU A 125 -10.97 -10.96 14.87
CA LEU A 125 -9.80 -11.64 14.27
C LEU A 125 -8.60 -10.73 13.99
N LYS A 126 -8.55 -9.53 14.57
CA LYS A 126 -7.48 -8.56 14.35
C LYS A 126 -6.19 -8.98 15.04
N PHE A 127 -5.08 -8.58 14.46
CA PHE A 127 -3.76 -8.75 15.05
C PHE A 127 -3.65 -7.98 16.35
N ILE A 128 -3.08 -8.61 17.37
CA ILE A 128 -2.78 -8.00 18.67
C ILE A 128 -1.27 -7.75 18.72
N PRO A 129 -0.84 -6.49 18.79
CA PRO A 129 0.57 -6.15 18.86
C PRO A 129 1.24 -6.69 20.12
N PRO A 130 2.55 -7.01 20.08
CA PRO A 130 3.26 -7.55 21.25
C PRO A 130 3.21 -6.67 22.49
N PHE A 131 3.15 -5.36 22.33
CA PHE A 131 3.04 -4.41 23.45
C PHE A 131 1.65 -4.36 24.12
N CYS A 132 0.65 -5.05 23.54
CA CYS A 132 -0.68 -5.27 24.12
C CYS A 132 -0.80 -6.65 24.77
N ILE A 133 0.32 -7.34 24.98
CA ILE A 133 0.39 -8.64 25.63
C ILE A 133 1.08 -8.44 26.98
N ASP A 134 0.39 -8.77 28.07
CA ASP A 134 0.91 -8.78 29.42
C ASP A 134 0.87 -10.20 29.94
N ASP A 135 2.03 -10.78 30.27
CA ASP A 135 2.21 -12.20 30.55
C ASP A 135 1.57 -13.10 29.46
N ASP A 136 0.48 -13.76 29.77
CA ASP A 136 -0.28 -14.63 28.85
C ASP A 136 -1.55 -13.98 28.30
N ASP A 137 -1.87 -12.75 28.69
CA ASP A 137 -3.09 -12.05 28.31
C ASP A 137 -2.83 -11.04 27.18
N ALA A 138 -3.36 -11.31 25.98
CA ALA A 138 -3.31 -10.44 24.83
C ALA A 138 -4.62 -9.65 24.72
N ILE A 139 -4.56 -8.35 24.95
CA ILE A 139 -5.74 -7.45 24.94
C ILE A 139 -5.91 -6.87 23.52
N CYS A 140 -7.07 -7.12 22.92
CA CYS A 140 -7.38 -6.58 21.61
C CYS A 140 -7.81 -5.11 21.71
N ASN A 141 -7.06 -4.21 21.06
CA ASN A 141 -7.37 -2.77 21.07
C ASN A 141 -8.67 -2.41 20.33
N ASP A 142 -9.12 -3.26 19.40
CA ASP A 142 -10.30 -2.98 18.59
C ASP A 142 -11.62 -3.37 19.28
N CYS A 143 -11.64 -4.49 20.01
CA CYS A 143 -12.88 -4.98 20.61
C CYS A 143 -12.78 -5.27 22.12
N GLY A 144 -11.62 -5.02 22.75
CA GLY A 144 -11.39 -5.24 24.17
C GLY A 144 -11.35 -6.71 24.61
N ASN A 145 -11.48 -7.67 23.67
CA ASN A 145 -11.45 -9.08 24.02
C ASN A 145 -10.04 -9.50 24.46
N VAL A 146 -9.97 -10.33 25.48
CA VAL A 146 -8.70 -10.88 25.98
C VAL A 146 -8.48 -12.28 25.41
N THR A 147 -7.31 -12.49 24.83
CA THR A 147 -6.91 -13.72 24.19
C THR A 147 -5.69 -14.30 24.92
N CYS A 148 -5.67 -15.56 25.22
CA CYS A 148 -4.48 -16.20 25.79
C CYS A 148 -3.37 -16.24 24.73
N ALA A 149 -2.23 -15.59 24.98
CA ALA A 149 -1.11 -15.49 24.07
C ALA A 149 -0.46 -16.87 23.79
N THR A 150 -0.57 -17.81 24.73
CA THR A 150 0.01 -19.14 24.65
C THR A 150 -0.84 -20.10 23.79
N CYS A 151 -2.12 -20.31 24.09
CA CYS A 151 -2.99 -21.22 23.33
C CYS A 151 -3.80 -20.54 22.23
N ARG A 152 -3.87 -19.19 22.25
CA ARG A 152 -4.61 -18.34 21.29
C ARG A 152 -6.13 -18.49 21.31
N ALA A 153 -6.66 -19.14 22.36
CA ALA A 153 -8.07 -19.20 22.66
C ALA A 153 -8.51 -17.95 23.47
N ALA A 154 -9.80 -17.87 23.83
CA ALA A 154 -10.25 -16.86 24.78
C ALA A 154 -9.48 -16.98 26.10
N ALA A 155 -9.27 -15.86 26.81
CA ALA A 155 -8.60 -15.84 28.10
C ALA A 155 -9.25 -16.84 29.07
N HIS A 156 -8.43 -17.54 29.83
CA HIS A 156 -8.89 -18.57 30.78
C HIS A 156 -8.08 -18.49 32.09
N ALA A 157 -8.71 -18.85 33.19
CA ALA A 157 -8.04 -18.97 34.46
C ALA A 157 -7.31 -20.32 34.57
N GLY A 158 -6.10 -20.32 35.16
CA GLY A 158 -5.30 -21.50 35.41
C GLY A 158 -4.31 -21.82 34.28
N PRO A 159 -3.55 -22.91 34.42
CA PRO A 159 -2.50 -23.26 33.46
C PRO A 159 -3.10 -23.49 32.08
N CYS A 160 -2.42 -22.96 31.08
CA CYS A 160 -2.80 -23.13 29.69
C CYS A 160 -2.67 -24.62 29.30
N VAL A 161 -3.80 -25.28 29.13
CA VAL A 161 -3.84 -26.66 28.65
C VAL A 161 -3.81 -26.66 27.13
N SER A 162 -2.81 -27.29 26.54
CA SER A 162 -2.76 -27.46 25.09
C SER A 162 -4.01 -28.22 24.63
N ASP A 163 -4.78 -27.59 23.74
CA ASP A 163 -5.98 -28.18 23.15
C ASP A 163 -5.66 -29.55 22.51
N PRO A 164 -6.49 -30.60 22.77
CA PRO A 164 -6.28 -31.94 22.18
C PRO A 164 -6.18 -31.92 20.65
N GLU A 165 -6.90 -31.03 19.96
CA GLU A 165 -6.80 -30.88 18.51
C GLU A 165 -5.44 -30.33 18.10
N THR A 166 -4.91 -29.36 18.85
CA THR A 166 -3.55 -28.81 18.64
C THR A 166 -2.49 -29.89 18.88
N LEU A 167 -2.65 -30.70 19.92
CA LEU A 167 -1.73 -31.84 20.19
C LEU A 167 -1.80 -32.89 19.07
N GLY A 168 -3.00 -33.18 18.56
CA GLY A 168 -3.20 -34.07 17.42
C GLY A 168 -2.53 -33.53 16.14
N LEU A 169 -2.65 -32.23 15.87
CA LEU A 169 -1.98 -31.58 14.74
C LEU A 169 -0.46 -31.62 14.87
N LEU A 170 0.07 -31.41 16.07
CA LEU A 170 1.53 -31.45 16.31
C LEU A 170 2.07 -32.89 16.15
N ALA A 171 1.37 -33.91 16.64
CA ALA A 171 1.72 -35.29 16.43
C ALA A 171 1.66 -35.68 14.95
N LEU A 172 0.68 -35.22 14.21
CA LEU A 172 0.58 -35.40 12.76
C LEU A 172 1.77 -34.70 12.05
N ALA A 173 2.05 -33.47 12.41
CA ALA A 173 3.15 -32.68 11.83
C ALA A 173 4.51 -33.38 12.04
N GLU A 174 4.75 -33.97 13.20
CA GLU A 174 5.96 -34.71 13.49
C GLU A 174 6.05 -35.96 12.61
N ARG A 175 4.96 -36.70 12.47
CA ARG A 175 4.89 -37.91 11.63
C ARG A 175 5.09 -37.59 10.14
N GLU A 176 4.49 -36.51 9.64
CA GLU A 176 4.58 -36.08 8.25
C GLU A 176 5.84 -35.24 7.97
N GLY A 177 6.67 -34.95 8.97
CA GLY A 177 7.89 -34.17 8.84
C GLY A 177 7.66 -32.68 8.60
N TRP A 178 6.47 -32.16 8.92
CA TRP A 178 6.18 -30.73 8.82
C TRP A 178 7.01 -29.93 9.80
N LYS A 179 7.34 -28.69 9.43
CA LYS A 179 8.12 -27.78 10.28
C LYS A 179 7.35 -26.49 10.56
N ARG A 180 7.58 -25.90 11.72
CA ARG A 180 7.09 -24.56 12.00
C ARG A 180 8.00 -23.52 11.37
N CYS A 181 7.41 -22.53 10.71
CA CYS A 181 8.13 -21.35 10.23
C CYS A 181 8.70 -20.59 11.43
N THR A 182 9.99 -20.36 11.47
CA THR A 182 10.66 -19.62 12.56
C THR A 182 10.24 -18.15 12.59
N LYS A 183 9.80 -17.59 11.46
CA LYS A 183 9.37 -16.20 11.37
C LYS A 183 7.92 -15.97 11.84
N CYS A 184 6.98 -16.84 11.45
CA CYS A 184 5.55 -16.61 11.72
C CYS A 184 4.84 -17.73 12.49
N GLY A 185 5.57 -18.78 12.92
CA GLY A 185 5.02 -19.91 13.69
C GLY A 185 4.07 -20.85 12.94
N ARG A 186 3.76 -20.58 11.66
CA ARG A 186 2.85 -21.40 10.84
C ARG A 186 3.47 -22.74 10.47
N MET A 187 2.64 -23.78 10.37
CA MET A 187 3.08 -25.10 9.91
C MET A 187 3.40 -25.08 8.42
N ILE A 188 4.47 -25.73 8.03
CA ILE A 188 5.00 -25.79 6.67
C ILE A 188 5.25 -27.25 6.30
N GLU A 189 4.70 -27.67 5.17
CA GLU A 189 5.01 -28.96 4.56
C GLU A 189 6.28 -28.83 3.71
N LEU A 190 7.25 -29.71 3.93
CA LEU A 190 8.45 -29.81 3.09
C LEU A 190 8.11 -30.60 1.83
N SER A 191 8.15 -29.94 0.69
CA SER A 191 7.96 -30.60 -0.61
C SER A 191 9.21 -31.39 -1.00
N LEU A 192 9.04 -32.65 -1.38
CA LEU A 192 10.13 -33.57 -1.77
C LEU A 192 10.99 -32.97 -2.89
N GLY A 193 12.29 -32.82 -2.64
CA GLY A 193 13.30 -32.58 -3.66
C GLY A 193 13.71 -31.13 -3.93
N CYS A 194 13.17 -30.16 -3.20
CA CYS A 194 13.62 -28.75 -3.23
C CYS A 194 13.64 -28.18 -1.83
N ASN A 195 14.55 -27.23 -1.54
CA ASN A 195 14.46 -26.36 -0.37
C ASN A 195 13.25 -25.40 -0.45
N SER A 196 12.18 -25.81 -1.12
CA SER A 196 10.95 -25.05 -1.28
C SER A 196 9.95 -25.45 -0.23
N MET A 197 9.60 -24.54 0.66
CA MET A 197 8.58 -24.75 1.67
C MET A 197 7.23 -24.23 1.18
N ARG A 198 6.18 -25.06 1.26
CA ARG A 198 4.81 -24.62 1.03
C ARG A 198 4.18 -24.17 2.35
N LYS A 199 3.73 -22.95 2.40
CA LYS A 199 2.92 -22.42 3.50
C LYS A 199 1.54 -23.06 3.37
N LEU A 200 1.16 -23.93 4.30
CA LEU A 200 -0.21 -24.47 4.39
C LEU A 200 -1.15 -23.34 4.80
N MET A 201 -1.62 -22.62 3.80
CA MET A 201 -2.78 -21.74 3.88
C MET A 201 -3.83 -22.32 2.95
N LEU A 202 -5.08 -22.26 3.33
CA LEU A 202 -6.21 -22.42 2.42
C LEU A 202 -6.11 -21.37 1.30
N GLY A 203 -5.33 -21.69 0.25
CA GLY A 203 -5.01 -20.77 -0.83
C GLY A 203 -3.52 -20.86 -1.20
N ARG A 204 -3.22 -21.51 -2.29
CA ARG A 204 -1.90 -21.84 -2.83
C ARG A 204 -0.94 -20.66 -2.89
N THR A 205 0.16 -20.71 -2.15
CA THR A 205 1.32 -19.85 -2.43
C THR A 205 2.60 -20.61 -2.11
N THR A 206 3.42 -20.80 -3.11
CA THR A 206 4.77 -21.38 -2.96
C THR A 206 5.75 -20.28 -2.57
N MET A 207 6.47 -20.46 -1.47
CA MET A 207 7.63 -19.65 -1.13
C MET A 207 8.90 -20.47 -1.39
N SER A 208 9.79 -19.94 -2.23
CA SER A 208 11.19 -20.41 -2.29
C SER A 208 11.96 -19.69 -1.19
N ILE A 209 12.65 -20.45 -0.35
CA ILE A 209 13.62 -19.91 0.62
C ILE A 209 15.00 -20.30 0.07
N PHE A 210 15.77 -19.29 -0.28
CA PHE A 210 17.22 -19.42 -0.48
C PHE A 210 17.93 -19.21 0.85
#